data_5e45aead609f8fdc6f91b010c8b64273
#
_entry.id   5e45aead609f8fdc6f91b010c8b64273
#
_cell.length_a   1.000
_cell.length_b   1.000
_cell.length_c   1.000
_cell.angle_alpha   90.00
_cell.angle_beta   90.00
_cell.angle_gamma   90.00
#
_symmetry.space_group_name_H-M   'P 1'
#
loop_
_entity.id
_entity.type
_entity.pdbx_description
1 polymer ?
#
loop_
_entity_poly.entity_id
_entity_poly.type
_entity_poly.pdbx_seq_one_letter_code
_entity_poly.pdbx_strand_id
1 'polypeptide(L)'
;MKLANRLAFITGGGRGIGRAIAIAFAREGAGVGVAARTLEQVESVAKEIVADFGVNALPLSCDVRQSEWVNEAFEKFRAHFGRGPDIVVNNAGIAQSELFVKSDEPMWERHLNTNLGGTFRCTHAALPEMLERGWGRVINIASIAGKTGAPYVSAYSASKHGVLGLTRSVALEVAALGVTVNAICPGYVDTEMTSHGVENIVARTGKSSADAVEMLKRMSPQNRMVTAEEVAALAVLLASEDGRGINGQAINVDGGTVLF
;
A
#
# COMPACT_ATOMS: atom_id res chain seq x y z
N MET A 1 22.44 1.27 5.46
CA MET A 1 21.11 1.89 5.26
C MET A 1 20.85 2.01 3.78
N LYS A 2 19.87 1.24 3.29
CA LYS A 2 19.55 1.14 1.84
C LYS A 2 18.81 2.37 1.27
N LEU A 3 18.18 3.17 2.12
CA LEU A 3 17.36 4.33 1.76
C LEU A 3 17.91 5.65 2.34
N ALA A 4 19.19 5.71 2.71
CA ALA A 4 19.81 6.92 3.22
C ALA A 4 19.64 8.10 2.23
N ASN A 5 19.25 9.26 2.74
CA ASN A 5 18.96 10.48 1.97
C ASN A 5 17.78 10.38 0.98
N ARG A 6 16.98 9.33 1.02
CA ARG A 6 15.74 9.21 0.25
C ARG A 6 14.55 9.74 1.06
N LEU A 7 13.56 10.24 0.33
CA LEU A 7 12.31 10.73 0.90
C LEU A 7 11.15 9.87 0.42
N ALA A 8 10.36 9.36 1.34
CA ALA A 8 9.23 8.48 1.05
C ALA A 8 7.90 9.10 1.45
N PHE A 9 6.89 9.01 0.60
CA PHE A 9 5.50 9.35 0.88
C PHE A 9 4.66 8.07 0.93
N ILE A 10 4.05 7.78 2.08
CA ILE A 10 3.33 6.52 2.31
C ILE A 10 1.88 6.79 2.67
N THR A 11 0.95 6.35 1.81
CA THR A 11 -0.49 6.47 2.07
C THR A 11 -1.01 5.32 2.93
N GLY A 12 -2.00 5.59 3.80
CA GLY A 12 -2.49 4.59 4.75
C GLY A 12 -1.42 4.18 5.76
N GLY A 13 -0.48 5.09 6.08
CA GLY A 13 0.71 4.81 6.88
C GLY A 13 0.48 4.74 8.40
N GLY A 14 -0.74 5.02 8.88
CA GLY A 14 -1.02 5.08 10.32
C GLY A 14 -1.16 3.71 11.01
N ARG A 15 -1.31 2.60 10.27
CA ARG A 15 -1.50 1.24 10.80
C ARG A 15 -1.15 0.16 9.77
N GLY A 16 -1.13 -1.09 10.22
CA GLY A 16 -0.97 -2.28 9.37
C GLY A 16 0.26 -2.23 8.47
N ILE A 17 0.09 -2.63 7.21
CA ILE A 17 1.16 -2.69 6.21
C ILE A 17 1.83 -1.33 6.01
N GLY A 18 1.04 -0.25 5.91
CA GLY A 18 1.59 1.10 5.68
C GLY A 18 2.48 1.57 6.82
N ARG A 19 2.09 1.32 8.08
CA ARG A 19 2.93 1.60 9.25
C ARG A 19 4.21 0.77 9.24
N ALA A 20 4.12 -0.53 8.96
CA ALA A 20 5.28 -1.41 8.91
C ALA A 20 6.29 -0.95 7.83
N ILE A 21 5.80 -0.52 6.66
CA ILE A 21 6.65 0.05 5.60
C ILE A 21 7.28 1.37 6.06
N ALA A 22 6.52 2.26 6.70
CA ALA A 22 7.05 3.54 7.19
C ALA A 22 8.21 3.33 8.18
N ILE A 23 8.03 2.43 9.13
CA ILE A 23 9.06 2.05 10.10
C ILE A 23 10.26 1.39 9.42
N ALA A 24 10.03 0.46 8.49
CA ALA A 24 11.12 -0.20 7.77
C ALA A 24 11.94 0.80 6.92
N PHE A 25 11.29 1.76 6.27
CA PHE A 25 11.97 2.79 5.49
C PHE A 25 12.77 3.74 6.38
N ALA A 26 12.21 4.14 7.52
CA ALA A 26 12.91 4.96 8.51
C ALA A 26 14.16 4.25 9.07
N ARG A 27 14.04 2.95 9.39
CA ARG A 27 15.19 2.11 9.81
C ARG A 27 16.29 2.07 8.77
N GLU A 28 15.94 2.15 7.50
CA GLU A 28 16.88 2.21 6.37
C GLU A 28 17.34 3.63 6.03
N GLY A 29 17.01 4.62 6.85
CA GLY A 29 17.53 5.99 6.77
C GLY A 29 16.73 6.94 5.88
N ALA A 30 15.53 6.58 5.46
CA ALA A 30 14.66 7.47 4.71
C ALA A 30 13.98 8.51 5.60
N GLY A 31 13.82 9.74 5.11
CA GLY A 31 12.83 10.67 5.62
C GLY A 31 11.44 10.27 5.15
N VAL A 32 10.42 10.29 6.04
CA VAL A 32 9.12 9.66 5.76
C VAL A 32 7.97 10.64 5.97
N GLY A 33 7.16 10.87 4.93
CA GLY A 33 5.81 11.43 5.04
C GLY A 33 4.80 10.32 5.24
N VAL A 34 4.13 10.32 6.38
CA VAL A 34 3.13 9.31 6.76
C VAL A 34 1.75 9.92 6.57
N ALA A 35 0.99 9.44 5.59
CA ALA A 35 -0.28 10.03 5.20
C ALA A 35 -1.48 9.09 5.48
N ALA A 36 -2.52 9.60 6.13
CA ALA A 36 -3.80 8.91 6.28
C ALA A 36 -4.92 9.93 6.61
N ARG A 37 -6.17 9.46 6.64
CA ARG A 37 -7.32 10.30 7.01
C ARG A 37 -7.35 10.66 8.50
N THR A 38 -6.90 9.76 9.35
CA THR A 38 -6.87 9.92 10.80
C THR A 38 -5.53 10.49 11.22
N LEU A 39 -5.50 11.78 11.54
CA LEU A 39 -4.25 12.50 11.83
C LEU A 39 -3.53 11.94 13.05
N GLU A 40 -4.25 11.59 14.11
CA GLU A 40 -3.68 11.07 15.37
C GLU A 40 -2.87 9.77 15.14
N GLN A 41 -3.33 8.91 14.22
CA GLN A 41 -2.61 7.68 13.90
C GLN A 41 -1.27 7.96 13.22
N VAL A 42 -1.22 8.89 12.26
CA VAL A 42 0.03 9.22 11.56
C VAL A 42 0.97 10.06 12.42
N GLU A 43 0.45 10.87 13.34
CA GLU A 43 1.25 11.58 14.34
C GLU A 43 1.95 10.61 15.29
N SER A 44 1.23 9.57 15.75
CA SER A 44 1.81 8.52 16.60
C SER A 44 2.97 7.81 15.89
N VAL A 45 2.78 7.42 14.61
CA VAL A 45 3.81 6.75 13.81
C VAL A 45 5.00 7.69 13.54
N ALA A 46 4.75 8.95 13.21
CA ALA A 46 5.83 9.91 12.97
C ALA A 46 6.67 10.17 14.25
N LYS A 47 6.03 10.27 15.41
CA LYS A 47 6.73 10.39 16.70
C LYS A 47 7.61 9.17 17.00
N GLU A 48 7.08 7.97 16.79
CA GLU A 48 7.82 6.71 16.93
C GLU A 48 9.05 6.69 16.00
N ILE A 49 8.87 7.02 14.72
CA ILE A 49 9.98 7.07 13.76
C ILE A 49 11.09 8.02 14.19
N VAL A 50 10.74 9.21 14.64
CA VAL A 50 11.73 10.19 15.11
C VAL A 50 12.45 9.70 16.36
N ALA A 51 11.71 9.11 17.31
CA ALA A 51 12.27 8.62 18.57
C ALA A 51 13.23 7.44 18.38
N ASP A 52 12.84 6.46 17.54
CA ASP A 52 13.56 5.20 17.41
C ASP A 52 14.71 5.24 16.40
N PHE A 53 14.60 6.08 15.37
CA PHE A 53 15.56 6.08 14.24
C PHE A 53 16.24 7.42 14.02
N GLY A 54 15.79 8.51 14.65
CA GLY A 54 16.38 9.84 14.51
C GLY A 54 16.24 10.44 13.10
N VAL A 55 15.40 9.88 12.24
CA VAL A 55 15.14 10.41 10.91
C VAL A 55 13.94 11.35 10.92
N ASN A 56 13.88 12.25 9.93
CA ASN A 56 12.77 13.20 9.82
C ASN A 56 11.48 12.49 9.37
N ALA A 57 10.38 12.72 10.09
CA ALA A 57 9.07 12.16 9.78
C ALA A 57 7.98 13.23 9.85
N LEU A 58 7.12 13.27 8.84
CA LEU A 58 6.03 14.24 8.70
C LEU A 58 4.66 13.54 8.72
N PRO A 59 3.79 13.77 9.72
CA PRO A 59 2.41 13.31 9.68
C PRO A 59 1.58 14.17 8.74
N LEU A 60 0.77 13.55 7.89
CA LEU A 60 -0.03 14.22 6.87
C LEU A 60 -1.48 13.71 6.90
N SER A 61 -2.44 14.61 7.07
CA SER A 61 -3.85 14.28 6.81
C SER A 61 -4.08 14.23 5.31
N CYS A 62 -4.57 13.10 4.79
CA CYS A 62 -4.81 12.91 3.36
C CYS A 62 -5.93 11.89 3.11
N ASP A 63 -6.98 12.33 2.43
CA ASP A 63 -7.96 11.42 1.83
C ASP A 63 -7.63 11.22 0.34
N VAL A 64 -7.11 10.05 -0.01
CA VAL A 64 -6.69 9.72 -1.38
C VAL A 64 -7.84 9.71 -2.40
N ARG A 65 -9.10 9.78 -1.94
CA ARG A 65 -10.27 9.86 -2.82
C ARG A 65 -10.46 11.23 -3.44
N GLN A 66 -9.79 12.27 -2.93
CA GLN A 66 -9.94 13.66 -3.34
C GLN A 66 -8.61 14.24 -3.80
N SER A 67 -8.58 14.77 -5.01
CA SER A 67 -7.36 15.34 -5.62
C SER A 67 -6.82 16.52 -4.82
N GLU A 68 -7.71 17.34 -4.26
CA GLU A 68 -7.34 18.52 -3.48
C GLU A 68 -6.54 18.13 -2.23
N TRP A 69 -6.99 17.10 -1.50
CA TRP A 69 -6.29 16.61 -0.31
C TRP A 69 -4.94 15.96 -0.65
N VAL A 70 -4.88 15.25 -1.77
CA VAL A 70 -3.62 14.68 -2.26
C VAL A 70 -2.64 15.80 -2.61
N ASN A 71 -3.07 16.80 -3.38
CA ASN A 71 -2.22 17.94 -3.77
C ASN A 71 -1.71 18.70 -2.55
N GLU A 72 -2.60 19.03 -1.59
CA GLU A 72 -2.24 19.70 -0.35
C GLU A 72 -1.22 18.88 0.47
N ALA A 73 -1.39 17.56 0.57
CA ALA A 73 -0.45 16.70 1.28
C ALA A 73 0.93 16.69 0.61
N PHE A 74 1.00 16.66 -0.73
CA PHE A 74 2.25 16.75 -1.46
C PHE A 74 2.90 18.14 -1.35
N GLU A 75 2.14 19.22 -1.31
CA GLU A 75 2.64 20.58 -1.06
C GLU A 75 3.26 20.70 0.35
N LYS A 76 2.56 20.21 1.38
CA LYS A 76 3.09 20.16 2.75
C LYS A 76 4.37 19.32 2.84
N PHE A 77 4.41 18.20 2.11
CA PHE A 77 5.60 17.35 2.01
C PHE A 77 6.78 18.12 1.42
N ARG A 78 6.57 18.80 0.27
CA ARG A 78 7.61 19.63 -0.39
C ARG A 78 8.09 20.77 0.53
N ALA A 79 7.17 21.45 1.18
CA ALA A 79 7.50 22.55 2.09
C ALA A 79 8.38 22.09 3.27
N HIS A 80 8.10 20.88 3.79
CA HIS A 80 8.82 20.31 4.93
C HIS A 80 10.21 19.75 4.56
N PHE A 81 10.30 18.99 3.46
CA PHE A 81 11.52 18.31 3.05
C PHE A 81 12.35 19.06 2.01
N GLY A 82 11.85 20.21 1.52
CA GLY A 82 12.51 21.02 0.48
C GLY A 82 12.37 20.50 -0.94
N ARG A 83 11.76 19.32 -1.15
CA ARG A 83 11.52 18.70 -2.46
C ARG A 83 10.44 17.60 -2.36
N GLY A 84 9.96 17.14 -3.51
CA GLY A 84 9.03 16.03 -3.58
C GLY A 84 9.65 14.67 -3.25
N PRO A 85 8.83 13.63 -3.02
CA PRO A 85 9.30 12.30 -2.63
C PRO A 85 10.09 11.61 -3.76
N ASP A 86 11.07 10.83 -3.35
CA ASP A 86 11.78 9.88 -4.21
C ASP A 86 10.99 8.57 -4.35
N ILE A 87 10.27 8.21 -3.30
CA ILE A 87 9.55 6.96 -3.17
C ILE A 87 8.09 7.26 -2.82
N VAL A 88 7.16 6.67 -3.55
CA VAL A 88 5.73 6.69 -3.19
C VAL A 88 5.24 5.28 -2.94
N VAL A 89 4.62 5.07 -1.79
CA VAL A 89 3.94 3.82 -1.45
C VAL A 89 2.43 4.06 -1.43
N ASN A 90 1.74 3.56 -2.43
CA ASN A 90 0.30 3.58 -2.53
C ASN A 90 -0.28 2.38 -1.77
N ASN A 91 -0.50 2.58 -0.47
CA ASN A 91 -1.01 1.53 0.42
C ASN A 91 -2.44 1.80 0.90
N ALA A 92 -2.91 3.04 0.91
CA ALA A 92 -4.28 3.36 1.31
C ALA A 92 -5.30 2.53 0.52
N GLY A 93 -6.18 1.83 1.24
CA GLY A 93 -7.18 0.97 0.61
C GLY A 93 -8.27 0.53 1.57
N ILE A 94 -9.33 0.00 1.01
CA ILE A 94 -10.45 -0.62 1.72
C ILE A 94 -10.74 -2.00 1.14
N ALA A 95 -11.27 -2.88 1.97
CA ALA A 95 -11.79 -4.18 1.58
C ALA A 95 -13.13 -4.40 2.30
N GLN A 96 -14.20 -4.45 1.57
CA GLN A 96 -15.53 -4.81 2.07
C GLN A 96 -16.04 -6.00 1.26
N SER A 97 -16.60 -6.98 1.94
CA SER A 97 -17.12 -8.20 1.32
C SER A 97 -18.65 -8.21 1.28
N GLU A 98 -19.21 -8.54 0.11
CA GLU A 98 -20.64 -8.76 -0.08
C GLU A 98 -20.89 -9.74 -1.24
N LEU A 99 -22.03 -10.44 -1.22
CA LEU A 99 -22.50 -11.19 -2.39
C LEU A 99 -22.67 -10.23 -3.58
N PHE A 100 -22.26 -10.65 -4.78
CA PHE A 100 -22.35 -9.78 -5.95
C PHE A 100 -23.76 -9.22 -6.19
N VAL A 101 -24.78 -10.07 -6.04
CA VAL A 101 -26.20 -9.67 -6.22
C VAL A 101 -26.73 -8.72 -5.13
N LYS A 102 -26.00 -8.53 -4.04
CA LYS A 102 -26.31 -7.60 -2.95
C LYS A 102 -25.35 -6.41 -2.90
N SER A 103 -24.33 -6.41 -3.73
CA SER A 103 -23.40 -5.28 -3.85
C SER A 103 -24.12 -4.12 -4.53
N ASP A 104 -24.03 -2.94 -3.93
CA ASP A 104 -24.58 -1.72 -4.49
C ASP A 104 -23.51 -0.91 -5.25
N GLU A 105 -23.97 0.01 -6.09
CA GLU A 105 -23.10 0.90 -6.85
C GLU A 105 -22.23 1.78 -5.94
N PRO A 106 -22.72 2.36 -4.82
CA PRO A 106 -21.89 3.09 -3.88
C PRO A 106 -20.72 2.25 -3.29
N MET A 107 -20.92 0.96 -3.01
CA MET A 107 -19.85 0.08 -2.57
C MET A 107 -18.80 -0.13 -3.67
N TRP A 108 -19.25 -0.34 -4.90
CA TRP A 108 -18.41 -0.46 -6.07
C TRP A 108 -17.54 0.80 -6.26
N GLU A 109 -18.17 1.96 -6.31
CA GLU A 109 -17.48 3.24 -6.49
C GLU A 109 -16.48 3.54 -5.36
N ARG A 110 -16.85 3.27 -4.09
CA ARG A 110 -15.92 3.44 -2.96
C ARG A 110 -14.63 2.63 -3.15
N HIS A 111 -14.74 1.37 -3.61
CA HIS A 111 -13.56 0.53 -3.86
C HIS A 111 -12.70 1.08 -4.99
N LEU A 112 -13.31 1.41 -6.13
CA LEU A 112 -12.58 1.95 -7.28
C LEU A 112 -11.94 3.31 -6.94
N ASN A 113 -12.69 4.20 -6.32
CA ASN A 113 -12.18 5.54 -6.02
C ASN A 113 -11.08 5.52 -4.96
N THR A 114 -11.17 4.64 -3.94
CA THR A 114 -10.13 4.53 -2.91
C THR A 114 -8.91 3.77 -3.42
N ASN A 115 -9.11 2.52 -3.88
CA ASN A 115 -8.00 1.61 -4.14
C ASN A 115 -7.27 1.93 -5.46
N LEU A 116 -8.00 2.24 -6.52
CA LEU A 116 -7.45 2.55 -7.84
C LEU A 116 -7.29 4.05 -8.06
N GLY A 117 -8.34 4.83 -7.82
CA GLY A 117 -8.31 6.28 -7.97
C GLY A 117 -7.28 6.95 -7.05
N GLY A 118 -7.18 6.49 -5.79
CA GLY A 118 -6.15 6.96 -4.85
C GLY A 118 -4.73 6.64 -5.33
N THR A 119 -4.49 5.42 -5.80
CA THR A 119 -3.20 5.02 -6.39
C THR A 119 -2.84 5.89 -7.58
N PHE A 120 -3.80 6.14 -8.48
CA PHE A 120 -3.61 7.03 -9.63
C PHE A 120 -3.22 8.44 -9.17
N ARG A 121 -4.00 9.08 -8.30
CA ARG A 121 -3.77 10.47 -7.87
C ARG A 121 -2.41 10.67 -7.23
N CYS A 122 -2.02 9.79 -6.30
CA CYS A 122 -0.73 9.92 -5.61
C CYS A 122 0.45 9.65 -6.56
N THR A 123 0.34 8.68 -7.47
CA THR A 123 1.35 8.43 -8.50
C THR A 123 1.47 9.64 -9.43
N HIS A 124 0.35 10.17 -9.92
CA HIS A 124 0.30 11.33 -10.80
C HIS A 124 0.91 12.59 -10.15
N ALA A 125 0.68 12.82 -8.85
CA ALA A 125 1.22 13.97 -8.12
C ALA A 125 2.74 13.89 -7.89
N ALA A 126 3.31 12.68 -7.81
CA ALA A 126 4.74 12.48 -7.54
C ALA A 126 5.59 12.36 -8.81
N LEU A 127 5.02 11.77 -9.86
CA LEU A 127 5.77 11.33 -11.03
C LEU A 127 6.52 12.45 -11.77
N PRO A 128 5.97 13.67 -11.99
CA PRO A 128 6.69 14.74 -12.69
C PRO A 128 8.06 15.04 -12.10
N GLU A 129 8.16 15.25 -10.78
CA GLU A 129 9.43 15.52 -10.13
C GLU A 129 10.39 14.32 -10.11
N MET A 130 9.87 13.08 -10.05
CA MET A 130 10.70 11.88 -10.21
C MET A 130 11.34 11.82 -11.58
N LEU A 131 10.58 12.15 -12.64
CA LEU A 131 11.06 12.19 -14.01
C LEU A 131 12.11 13.29 -14.23
N GLU A 132 11.90 14.50 -13.68
CA GLU A 132 12.86 15.59 -13.74
C GLU A 132 14.19 15.22 -13.08
N ARG A 133 14.14 14.48 -11.96
CA ARG A 133 15.34 14.01 -11.23
C ARG A 133 16.00 12.78 -11.88
N GLY A 134 15.34 12.12 -12.83
CA GLY A 134 15.81 10.87 -13.41
C GLY A 134 15.89 9.71 -12.38
N TRP A 135 15.11 9.79 -11.30
CA TRP A 135 15.06 8.77 -10.26
C TRP A 135 13.72 8.76 -9.54
N GLY A 136 13.14 7.59 -9.38
CA GLY A 136 11.90 7.41 -8.62
C GLY A 136 11.54 5.94 -8.39
N ARG A 137 10.76 5.69 -7.35
CA ARG A 137 10.22 4.36 -7.00
C ARG A 137 8.74 4.48 -6.62
N VAL A 138 7.88 3.85 -7.38
CA VAL A 138 6.45 3.76 -7.07
C VAL A 138 6.13 2.32 -6.69
N ILE A 139 5.60 2.12 -5.49
CA ILE A 139 5.24 0.81 -4.95
C ILE A 139 3.74 0.80 -4.64
N ASN A 140 3.00 -0.02 -5.35
CA ASN A 140 1.56 -0.15 -5.18
C ASN A 140 1.24 -1.38 -4.33
N ILE A 141 0.57 -1.22 -3.19
CA ILE A 141 0.10 -2.36 -2.40
C ILE A 141 -1.23 -2.84 -3.03
N ALA A 142 -1.09 -3.85 -3.87
CA ALA A 142 -2.21 -4.52 -4.52
C ALA A 142 -2.80 -5.63 -3.62
N SER A 143 -2.94 -6.82 -4.12
CA SER A 143 -3.39 -8.04 -3.43
C SER A 143 -3.27 -9.24 -4.37
N ILE A 144 -3.22 -10.46 -3.86
CA ILE A 144 -3.47 -11.67 -4.66
C ILE A 144 -4.86 -11.62 -5.33
N ALA A 145 -5.84 -10.94 -4.71
CA ALA A 145 -7.14 -10.67 -5.32
C ALA A 145 -7.09 -9.76 -6.56
N GLY A 146 -5.96 -9.15 -6.85
CA GLY A 146 -5.68 -8.46 -8.12
C GLY A 146 -5.16 -9.38 -9.23
N LYS A 147 -4.84 -10.63 -8.90
CA LYS A 147 -4.35 -11.66 -9.84
C LYS A 147 -5.37 -12.76 -10.08
N THR A 148 -6.22 -13.03 -9.10
CA THR A 148 -7.24 -14.06 -9.15
C THR A 148 -8.55 -13.58 -8.57
N GLY A 149 -9.66 -14.23 -8.91
CA GLY A 149 -10.95 -13.97 -8.31
C GLY A 149 -11.10 -14.61 -6.93
N ALA A 150 -11.94 -14.01 -6.09
CA ALA A 150 -12.39 -14.61 -4.85
C ALA A 150 -13.87 -14.29 -4.61
N PRO A 151 -14.66 -15.22 -4.01
CA PRO A 151 -16.05 -14.97 -3.68
C PRO A 151 -16.20 -13.75 -2.75
N TYR A 152 -17.29 -13.04 -2.88
CA TYR A 152 -17.72 -11.92 -2.01
C TYR A 152 -16.89 -10.63 -2.11
N VAL A 153 -15.84 -10.56 -2.92
CA VAL A 153 -14.93 -9.41 -2.99
C VAL A 153 -14.80 -8.87 -4.42
N SER A 154 -15.86 -8.91 -5.21
CA SER A 154 -15.83 -8.52 -6.64
C SER A 154 -15.34 -7.08 -6.86
N ALA A 155 -15.88 -6.10 -6.12
CA ALA A 155 -15.46 -4.70 -6.23
C ALA A 155 -13.98 -4.50 -5.79
N TYR A 156 -13.58 -5.18 -4.72
CA TYR A 156 -12.18 -5.17 -4.27
C TYR A 156 -11.26 -5.80 -5.31
N SER A 157 -11.58 -7.01 -5.81
CA SER A 157 -10.80 -7.68 -6.85
C SER A 157 -10.68 -6.83 -8.10
N ALA A 158 -11.78 -6.25 -8.59
CA ALA A 158 -11.75 -5.36 -9.76
C ALA A 158 -10.83 -4.16 -9.53
N SER A 159 -10.92 -3.51 -8.36
CA SER A 159 -10.03 -2.39 -8.02
C SER A 159 -8.55 -2.79 -8.00
N LYS A 160 -8.22 -3.96 -7.46
CA LYS A 160 -6.84 -4.46 -7.36
C LYS A 160 -6.30 -4.97 -8.71
N HIS A 161 -7.12 -5.54 -9.58
CA HIS A 161 -6.76 -5.80 -10.97
C HIS A 161 -6.45 -4.50 -11.72
N GLY A 162 -7.25 -3.45 -11.50
CA GLY A 162 -6.99 -2.11 -12.06
C GLY A 162 -5.65 -1.54 -11.61
N VAL A 163 -5.28 -1.72 -10.34
CA VAL A 163 -3.95 -1.30 -9.82
C VAL A 163 -2.82 -2.04 -10.54
N LEU A 164 -2.96 -3.34 -10.85
CA LEU A 164 -1.94 -4.08 -11.61
C LEU A 164 -1.85 -3.59 -13.05
N GLY A 165 -2.99 -3.29 -13.68
CA GLY A 165 -3.02 -2.68 -15.03
C GLY A 165 -2.30 -1.33 -15.05
N LEU A 166 -2.64 -0.44 -14.12
CA LEU A 166 -1.99 0.85 -13.94
C LEU A 166 -0.47 0.71 -13.70
N THR A 167 -0.07 -0.20 -12.82
CA THR A 167 1.34 -0.49 -12.51
C THR A 167 2.12 -0.82 -13.78
N ARG A 168 1.62 -1.75 -14.60
CA ARG A 168 2.29 -2.21 -15.82
C ARG A 168 2.38 -1.11 -16.88
N SER A 169 1.30 -0.35 -17.08
CA SER A 169 1.27 0.71 -18.08
C SER A 169 2.25 1.84 -17.73
N VAL A 170 2.17 2.37 -16.51
CA VAL A 170 3.07 3.45 -16.07
C VAL A 170 4.53 2.97 -16.04
N ALA A 171 4.80 1.73 -15.63
CA ALA A 171 6.15 1.17 -15.63
C ALA A 171 6.79 1.19 -17.03
N LEU A 172 6.03 0.90 -18.08
CA LEU A 172 6.53 0.94 -19.46
C LEU A 172 6.81 2.39 -19.93
N GLU A 173 5.94 3.34 -19.57
CA GLU A 173 6.10 4.75 -19.94
C GLU A 173 7.36 5.38 -19.34
N VAL A 174 7.76 4.97 -18.12
CA VAL A 174 8.86 5.61 -17.38
C VAL A 174 10.14 4.78 -17.32
N ALA A 175 10.17 3.59 -17.93
CA ALA A 175 11.28 2.64 -17.84
C ALA A 175 12.65 3.25 -18.21
N ALA A 176 12.71 4.07 -19.28
CA ALA A 176 13.93 4.71 -19.74
C ALA A 176 14.31 5.97 -18.96
N LEU A 177 13.48 6.40 -18.01
CA LEU A 177 13.58 7.68 -17.29
C LEU A 177 14.05 7.53 -15.84
N GLY A 178 14.60 6.35 -15.48
CA GLY A 178 15.16 6.09 -14.14
C GLY A 178 14.11 5.83 -13.04
N VAL A 179 12.84 5.69 -13.40
CA VAL A 179 11.75 5.42 -12.47
C VAL A 179 11.28 3.98 -12.61
N THR A 180 11.02 3.30 -11.49
CA THR A 180 10.37 1.99 -11.48
C THR A 180 9.00 2.03 -10.82
N VAL A 181 8.06 1.26 -11.35
CA VAL A 181 6.71 1.12 -10.81
C VAL A 181 6.39 -0.35 -10.64
N ASN A 182 6.17 -0.79 -9.40
CA ASN A 182 5.91 -2.18 -9.08
C ASN A 182 4.71 -2.32 -8.13
N ALA A 183 4.11 -3.50 -8.11
CA ALA A 183 3.07 -3.87 -7.16
C ALA A 183 3.54 -5.00 -6.24
N ILE A 184 3.19 -4.91 -4.97
CA ILE A 184 3.25 -6.02 -4.02
C ILE A 184 1.83 -6.58 -3.89
N CYS A 185 1.70 -7.89 -3.96
CA CYS A 185 0.44 -8.61 -3.89
C CYS A 185 0.39 -9.48 -2.62
N PRO A 186 0.04 -8.91 -1.45
CA PRO A 186 -0.08 -9.69 -0.24
C PRO A 186 -1.24 -10.69 -0.31
N GLY A 187 -1.08 -11.82 0.39
CA GLY A 187 -2.18 -12.68 0.80
C GLY A 187 -2.91 -12.10 2.01
N TYR A 188 -3.43 -12.97 2.89
CA TYR A 188 -3.98 -12.52 4.18
C TYR A 188 -2.84 -12.09 5.11
N VAL A 189 -2.87 -10.82 5.52
CA VAL A 189 -1.89 -10.21 6.42
C VAL A 189 -2.52 -9.98 7.77
N ASP A 190 -1.80 -10.27 8.85
CA ASP A 190 -2.28 -10.01 10.21
C ASP A 190 -2.36 -8.51 10.49
N THR A 191 -3.56 -7.95 10.30
CA THR A 191 -3.85 -6.52 10.41
C THR A 191 -5.30 -6.29 10.82
N GLU A 192 -5.65 -5.07 11.24
CA GLU A 192 -7.05 -4.69 11.52
C GLU A 192 -8.00 -4.93 10.33
N MET A 193 -7.52 -4.78 9.09
CA MET A 193 -8.34 -5.07 7.91
C MET A 193 -8.75 -6.54 7.88
N THR A 194 -7.86 -7.45 8.25
CA THR A 194 -8.14 -8.88 8.35
C THR A 194 -9.02 -9.18 9.55
N SER A 195 -8.85 -8.48 10.69
CA SER A 195 -9.75 -8.61 11.84
C SER A 195 -11.20 -8.27 11.50
N HIS A 196 -11.45 -7.21 10.75
CA HIS A 196 -12.79 -6.92 10.23
C HIS A 196 -13.31 -8.01 9.27
N GLY A 197 -12.43 -8.63 8.49
CA GLY A 197 -12.77 -9.80 7.68
C GLY A 197 -13.21 -11.00 8.54
N VAL A 198 -12.51 -11.25 9.63
CA VAL A 198 -12.86 -12.29 10.63
C VAL A 198 -14.22 -12.00 11.26
N GLU A 199 -14.47 -10.75 11.69
CA GLU A 199 -15.77 -10.34 12.24
C GLU A 199 -16.92 -10.62 11.26
N ASN A 200 -16.73 -10.32 9.97
CA ASN A 200 -17.72 -10.61 8.93
C ASN A 200 -17.95 -12.12 8.75
N ILE A 201 -16.90 -12.95 8.81
CA ILE A 201 -17.04 -14.42 8.77
C ILE A 201 -17.83 -14.91 9.96
N VAL A 202 -17.50 -14.46 11.17
CA VAL A 202 -18.24 -14.82 12.42
C VAL A 202 -19.71 -14.44 12.29
N ALA A 203 -20.02 -13.20 11.90
CA ALA A 203 -21.39 -12.71 11.77
C ALA A 203 -22.22 -13.50 10.75
N ARG A 204 -21.61 -13.98 9.67
CA ARG A 204 -22.31 -14.68 8.59
C ARG A 204 -22.39 -16.20 8.78
N THR A 205 -21.45 -16.79 9.51
CA THR A 205 -21.35 -18.26 9.63
C THR A 205 -21.68 -18.78 11.01
N GLY A 206 -21.74 -17.91 12.04
CA GLY A 206 -21.89 -18.32 13.45
C GLY A 206 -20.67 -19.03 14.02
N LYS A 207 -19.53 -19.10 13.31
CA LYS A 207 -18.27 -19.70 13.79
C LYS A 207 -17.64 -18.82 14.85
N SER A 208 -16.76 -19.42 15.66
CA SER A 208 -15.94 -18.64 16.59
C SER A 208 -14.88 -17.80 15.84
N SER A 209 -14.39 -16.72 16.45
CA SER A 209 -13.30 -15.93 15.89
C SER A 209 -12.03 -16.76 15.66
N ALA A 210 -11.75 -17.71 16.56
CA ALA A 210 -10.62 -18.62 16.43
C ALA A 210 -10.75 -19.51 15.19
N ASP A 211 -11.94 -20.10 14.95
CA ASP A 211 -12.19 -20.92 13.77
C ASP A 211 -12.08 -20.09 12.47
N ALA A 212 -12.58 -18.84 12.47
CA ALA A 212 -12.49 -17.96 11.33
C ALA A 212 -11.02 -17.60 11.01
N VAL A 213 -10.20 -17.32 12.01
CA VAL A 213 -8.75 -17.11 11.87
C VAL A 213 -8.07 -18.34 11.29
N GLU A 214 -8.36 -19.54 11.84
CA GLU A 214 -7.78 -20.79 11.33
C GLU A 214 -8.22 -21.09 9.88
N MET A 215 -9.45 -20.73 9.49
CA MET A 215 -9.87 -20.81 8.09
C MET A 215 -9.00 -19.94 7.18
N LEU A 216 -8.71 -18.69 7.58
CA LEU A 216 -7.86 -17.79 6.79
C LEU A 216 -6.42 -18.31 6.69
N LYS A 217 -5.86 -18.83 7.79
CA LYS A 217 -4.51 -19.42 7.79
C LYS A 217 -4.40 -20.60 6.82
N ARG A 218 -5.41 -21.48 6.80
CA ARG A 218 -5.46 -22.66 5.91
C ARG A 218 -5.59 -22.31 4.42
N MET A 219 -5.96 -21.06 4.07
CA MET A 219 -5.95 -20.62 2.69
C MET A 219 -4.52 -20.40 2.15
N SER A 220 -3.54 -20.28 3.03
CA SER A 220 -2.13 -20.24 2.66
C SER A 220 -1.50 -21.63 2.80
N PRO A 221 -0.73 -22.12 1.80
CA PRO A 221 0.05 -23.36 1.90
C PRO A 221 1.00 -23.39 3.10
N GLN A 222 1.44 -22.23 3.60
CA GLN A 222 2.26 -22.14 4.81
C GLN A 222 1.43 -22.26 6.11
N ASN A 223 0.11 -22.39 6.04
CA ASN A 223 -0.80 -22.48 7.19
C ASN A 223 -0.66 -21.32 8.19
N ARG A 224 -0.34 -20.13 7.71
CA ARG A 224 -0.23 -18.90 8.50
C ARG A 224 -0.64 -17.67 7.68
N MET A 225 -0.96 -16.61 8.37
CA MET A 225 -1.02 -15.29 7.75
C MET A 225 0.40 -14.75 7.50
N VAL A 226 0.54 -13.90 6.51
CA VAL A 226 1.73 -13.11 6.27
C VAL A 226 1.80 -11.98 7.30
N THR A 227 2.99 -11.56 7.72
CA THR A 227 3.14 -10.39 8.58
C THR A 227 3.28 -9.10 7.75
N ALA A 228 2.97 -7.97 8.36
CA ALA A 228 3.16 -6.67 7.72
C ALA A 228 4.66 -6.39 7.44
N GLU A 229 5.56 -6.92 8.28
CA GLU A 229 7.00 -6.82 8.16
C GLU A 229 7.54 -7.60 6.94
N GLU A 230 6.96 -8.75 6.59
CA GLU A 230 7.31 -9.48 5.37
C GLU A 230 6.99 -8.67 4.12
N VAL A 231 5.86 -7.97 4.11
CA VAL A 231 5.50 -7.04 3.03
C VAL A 231 6.44 -5.83 3.00
N ALA A 232 6.78 -5.29 4.17
CA ALA A 232 7.70 -4.15 4.30
C ALA A 232 9.12 -4.50 3.84
N ALA A 233 9.61 -5.71 4.08
CA ALA A 233 10.92 -6.16 3.62
C ALA A 233 11.02 -6.13 2.08
N LEU A 234 9.97 -6.58 1.38
CA LEU A 234 9.92 -6.47 -0.09
C LEU A 234 9.81 -5.01 -0.55
N ALA A 235 9.06 -4.18 0.17
CA ALA A 235 8.96 -2.76 -0.13
C ALA A 235 10.32 -2.05 -0.02
N VAL A 236 11.14 -2.38 0.99
CA VAL A 236 12.53 -1.88 1.11
C VAL A 236 13.38 -2.29 -0.08
N LEU A 237 13.30 -3.55 -0.52
CA LEU A 237 14.02 -4.02 -1.70
C LEU A 237 13.63 -3.21 -2.94
N LEU A 238 12.34 -3.08 -3.22
CA LEU A 238 11.82 -2.36 -4.39
C LEU A 238 12.12 -0.85 -4.35
N ALA A 239 12.21 -0.26 -3.17
CA ALA A 239 12.56 1.14 -2.96
C ALA A 239 14.05 1.44 -3.13
N SER A 240 14.92 0.45 -2.98
CA SER A 240 16.36 0.59 -2.98
C SER A 240 17.00 0.48 -4.38
N GLU A 241 18.32 0.69 -4.47
CA GLU A 241 19.09 0.42 -5.68
C GLU A 241 19.15 -1.07 -6.04
N ASP A 242 19.02 -1.95 -5.04
CA ASP A 242 18.98 -3.40 -5.28
C ASP A 242 17.76 -3.82 -6.14
N GLY A 243 16.65 -3.04 -6.04
CA GLY A 243 15.43 -3.24 -6.81
C GLY A 243 15.41 -2.57 -8.18
N ARG A 244 16.46 -1.88 -8.62
CA ARG A 244 16.48 -1.07 -9.87
C ARG A 244 16.14 -1.83 -11.14
N GLY A 245 16.41 -3.12 -11.17
CA GLY A 245 16.10 -4.01 -12.30
C GLY A 245 14.69 -4.60 -12.28
N ILE A 246 13.90 -4.31 -11.23
CA ILE A 246 12.54 -4.79 -11.08
C ILE A 246 11.59 -3.67 -11.48
N ASN A 247 10.87 -3.85 -12.60
CA ASN A 247 9.93 -2.85 -13.12
C ASN A 247 8.68 -3.53 -13.72
N GLY A 248 7.51 -2.99 -13.48
CA GLY A 248 6.23 -3.49 -13.98
C GLY A 248 5.75 -4.79 -13.33
N GLN A 249 6.41 -5.24 -12.26
CA GLN A 249 6.13 -6.53 -11.64
C GLN A 249 5.02 -6.45 -10.60
N ALA A 250 4.32 -7.59 -10.46
CA ALA A 250 3.33 -7.84 -9.40
C ALA A 250 3.82 -9.03 -8.57
N ILE A 251 4.50 -8.74 -7.44
CA ILE A 251 5.21 -9.75 -6.66
C ILE A 251 4.35 -10.19 -5.48
N ASN A 252 4.14 -11.49 -5.35
CA ASN A 252 3.36 -12.08 -4.27
C ASN A 252 4.15 -12.14 -2.96
N VAL A 253 3.46 -11.84 -1.86
CA VAL A 253 3.87 -12.14 -0.47
C VAL A 253 2.68 -12.83 0.19
N ASP A 254 2.49 -14.11 -0.06
CA ASP A 254 1.23 -14.81 0.19
C ASP A 254 1.37 -16.26 0.69
N GLY A 255 2.60 -16.68 0.99
CA GLY A 255 2.88 -18.05 1.43
C GLY A 255 2.64 -19.12 0.36
N GLY A 256 2.63 -18.74 -0.93
CA GLY A 256 2.44 -19.67 -2.05
C GLY A 256 0.96 -19.88 -2.44
N THR A 257 0.06 -18.99 -2.03
CA THR A 257 -1.37 -19.08 -2.36
C THR A 257 -1.63 -18.92 -3.86
N VAL A 258 -0.88 -18.03 -4.52
CA VAL A 258 -0.96 -17.77 -5.97
C VAL A 258 0.44 -17.88 -6.56
N LEU A 259 0.63 -18.75 -7.57
CA LEU A 259 1.96 -19.09 -8.09
C LEU A 259 2.34 -18.37 -9.39
N PHE A 260 1.57 -17.35 -9.81
CA PHE A 260 1.83 -16.59 -11.05
C PHE A 260 1.68 -15.09 -10.87
#